data_532630947ea1e61f9f6691bd80697872
#
_entry.id   532630947ea1e61f9f6691bd80697872
#
_cell.length_a   1.000
_cell.length_b   1.000
_cell.length_c   1.000
_cell.angle_alpha   90.00
_cell.angle_beta   90.00
_cell.angle_gamma   90.00
#
_symmetry.space_group_name_H-M   'P 1'
#
loop_
_entity.id
_entity.type
_entity.pdbx_description
1 polymer ?
#
loop_
_entity_poly.entity_id
_entity_poly.type
_entity_poly.pdbx_seq_one_letter_code
_entity_poly.pdbx_strand_id
1 'polypeptide(L)'
;MSSIPEELHYTKEHEWISGIDDGLTLTVGITAYAAEALGDVVFVQILPEVGSTITAGDAVGEVESTKSVSDIFAPVSGEVVEVNQAVVDDPSLVNSDSYGDGWLFRVRLEGSADDLLSPEEYAALTSGES
;
A
#
# COMPACT_ATOMS: atom_id res chain seq x y z
N MET A 1 -9.58 16.51 -4.31
CA MET A 1 -10.18 15.18 -4.30
C MET A 1 -9.27 14.18 -4.99
N SER A 2 -9.03 13.07 -4.33
CA SER A 2 -8.13 12.05 -4.89
C SER A 2 -8.80 11.28 -6.01
N SER A 3 -8.09 11.03 -7.09
CA SER A 3 -8.56 10.14 -8.12
C SER A 3 -8.20 8.70 -7.74
N ILE A 4 -8.94 7.75 -8.27
CA ILE A 4 -8.71 6.33 -7.98
C ILE A 4 -8.32 5.67 -9.30
N PRO A 5 -7.04 5.29 -9.45
CA PRO A 5 -6.59 4.63 -10.69
C PRO A 5 -7.37 3.35 -10.98
N GLU A 6 -7.78 3.18 -12.22
CA GLU A 6 -8.63 2.07 -12.61
C GLU A 6 -7.85 0.79 -12.88
N GLU A 7 -6.54 0.89 -13.05
CA GLU A 7 -5.70 -0.26 -13.33
C GLU A 7 -5.16 -0.96 -12.08
N LEU A 8 -5.49 -0.43 -10.90
CA LEU A 8 -5.01 -0.97 -9.63
C LEU A 8 -6.11 -1.73 -8.90
N HIS A 9 -5.70 -2.47 -7.87
CA HIS A 9 -6.62 -3.09 -6.92
C HIS A 9 -6.37 -2.48 -5.55
N TYR A 10 -7.29 -2.68 -4.60
CA TYR A 10 -7.26 -1.96 -3.33
C TYR A 10 -7.64 -2.87 -2.18
N THR A 11 -7.34 -2.40 -0.94
CA THR A 11 -7.77 -3.08 0.26
C THR A 11 -8.63 -2.14 1.11
N LYS A 12 -9.31 -2.72 2.09
CA LYS A 12 -10.10 -1.94 3.05
C LYS A 12 -9.21 -1.05 3.94
N GLU A 13 -7.94 -1.38 4.01
CA GLU A 13 -6.94 -0.63 4.77
C GLU A 13 -6.36 0.53 3.95
N HIS A 14 -6.92 0.82 2.78
CA HIS A 14 -6.48 1.91 1.91
C HIS A 14 -5.09 1.70 1.34
N GLU A 15 -4.81 0.47 0.94
CA GLU A 15 -3.57 0.12 0.24
C GLU A 15 -3.92 -0.17 -1.22
N TRP A 16 -3.00 0.17 -2.12
CA TRP A 16 -3.17 -0.15 -3.54
C TRP A 16 -2.18 -1.22 -3.95
N ILE A 17 -2.57 -2.01 -4.95
CA ILE A 17 -1.78 -3.12 -5.44
C ILE A 17 -1.75 -3.05 -6.97
N SER A 18 -0.55 -3.13 -7.55
CA SER A 18 -0.40 -3.20 -8.99
C SER A 18 0.28 -4.52 -9.37
N GLY A 19 0.22 -4.88 -10.65
CA GLY A 19 0.88 -6.08 -11.15
C GLY A 19 0.09 -7.35 -11.00
N ILE A 20 -1.16 -7.26 -10.56
CA ILE A 20 -2.02 -8.42 -10.34
C ILE A 20 -2.17 -9.25 -11.61
N ASP A 21 -2.25 -8.58 -12.75
CA ASP A 21 -2.51 -9.26 -14.01
C ASP A 21 -1.38 -10.16 -14.47
N ASP A 22 -0.13 -9.86 -14.11
CA ASP A 22 0.98 -10.72 -14.48
C ASP A 22 1.16 -11.89 -13.51
N GLY A 23 0.50 -11.83 -12.36
CA GLY A 23 0.45 -12.94 -11.40
C GLY A 23 1.74 -13.28 -10.72
N LEU A 24 2.78 -12.47 -10.88
CA LEU A 24 4.10 -12.78 -10.33
C LEU A 24 4.49 -11.85 -9.19
N THR A 25 4.74 -10.59 -9.49
CA THR A 25 5.21 -9.63 -8.48
C THR A 25 4.25 -8.47 -8.37
N LEU A 26 3.81 -8.21 -7.15
CA LEU A 26 2.87 -7.13 -6.87
C LEU A 26 3.59 -5.99 -6.18
N THR A 27 3.25 -4.76 -6.56
CA THR A 27 3.75 -3.56 -5.91
C THR A 27 2.64 -3.03 -5.00
N VAL A 28 3.00 -2.68 -3.76
CA VAL A 28 2.04 -2.26 -2.75
C VAL A 28 2.40 -0.87 -2.25
N GLY A 29 1.39 -0.03 -2.09
CA GLY A 29 1.55 1.29 -1.49
C GLY A 29 0.26 1.69 -0.78
N ILE A 30 0.22 2.90 -0.23
CA ILE A 30 -1.03 3.43 0.34
C ILE A 30 -1.66 4.38 -0.67
N THR A 31 -2.99 4.47 -0.63
CA THR A 31 -3.71 5.29 -1.61
C THR A 31 -3.52 6.78 -1.31
N ALA A 32 -3.78 7.61 -2.31
CA ALA A 32 -3.78 9.06 -2.11
C ALA A 32 -4.81 9.45 -1.05
N TYR A 33 -5.94 8.75 -0.99
CA TYR A 33 -6.94 8.97 0.05
C TYR A 33 -6.34 8.79 1.44
N ALA A 34 -5.59 7.71 1.65
CA ALA A 34 -4.96 7.45 2.93
C ALA A 34 -3.88 8.49 3.24
N ALA A 35 -3.08 8.85 2.24
CA ALA A 35 -2.03 9.85 2.43
C ALA A 35 -2.61 11.21 2.80
N GLU A 36 -3.72 11.59 2.19
CA GLU A 36 -4.38 12.86 2.51
C GLU A 36 -4.98 12.83 3.92
N ALA A 37 -5.56 11.70 4.30
CA ALA A 37 -6.14 11.55 5.64
C ALA A 37 -5.08 11.61 6.73
N LEU A 38 -3.88 11.07 6.44
CA LEU A 38 -2.78 11.10 7.39
C LEU A 38 -2.17 12.50 7.53
N GLY A 39 -2.12 13.26 6.44
CA GLY A 39 -1.40 14.51 6.39
C GLY A 39 0.06 14.26 6.02
N ASP A 40 0.96 15.17 6.38
CA ASP A 40 2.36 15.08 5.99
C ASP A 40 3.04 13.86 6.63
N VAL A 41 3.44 12.92 5.80
CA VAL A 41 4.13 11.71 6.26
C VAL A 41 5.58 12.07 6.58
N VAL A 42 6.00 11.72 7.78
CA VAL A 42 7.34 12.06 8.29
C VAL A 42 8.21 10.84 8.56
N PHE A 43 7.62 9.64 8.57
CA PHE A 43 8.38 8.43 8.86
C PHE A 43 7.68 7.22 8.22
N VAL A 44 8.45 6.36 7.58
CA VAL A 44 7.96 5.09 7.01
C VAL A 44 8.89 3.99 7.48
N GLN A 45 8.31 2.92 8.02
CA GLN A 45 9.07 1.74 8.43
C GLN A 45 8.43 0.51 7.79
N ILE A 46 9.24 -0.29 7.10
CA ILE A 46 8.83 -1.57 6.53
C ILE A 46 9.54 -2.65 7.33
N LEU A 47 8.78 -3.47 8.06
CA LEU A 47 9.36 -4.43 9.02
C LEU A 47 9.99 -5.67 8.38
N PRO A 48 9.34 -6.35 7.40
CA PRO A 48 9.94 -7.52 6.81
C PRO A 48 11.14 -7.17 5.95
N GLU A 49 12.15 -8.02 6.01
CA GLU A 49 13.31 -7.88 5.14
C GLU A 49 13.05 -8.59 3.81
N VAL A 50 13.79 -8.19 2.79
CA VAL A 50 13.75 -8.89 1.50
C VAL A 50 14.07 -10.36 1.73
N GLY A 51 13.24 -11.24 1.17
CA GLY A 51 13.36 -12.68 1.36
C GLY A 51 12.43 -13.25 2.42
N SER A 52 11.80 -12.39 3.23
CA SER A 52 10.86 -12.84 4.25
C SER A 52 9.51 -13.15 3.63
N THR A 53 8.79 -14.10 4.24
CA THR A 53 7.42 -14.42 3.84
C THR A 53 6.45 -13.67 4.74
N ILE A 54 5.43 -13.07 4.12
CA ILE A 54 4.37 -12.37 4.85
C ILE A 54 3.04 -13.06 4.57
N THR A 55 2.11 -12.92 5.51
CA THR A 55 0.77 -13.51 5.40
C THR A 55 -0.24 -12.38 5.33
N ALA A 56 -1.22 -12.52 4.45
CA ALA A 56 -2.28 -11.51 4.30
C ALA A 56 -2.88 -11.17 5.66
N GLY A 57 -2.99 -9.89 5.97
CA GLY A 57 -3.50 -9.40 7.24
C GLY A 57 -2.43 -9.12 8.29
N ASP A 58 -1.18 -9.54 8.08
CA ASP A 58 -0.10 -9.24 9.02
C ASP A 58 0.26 -7.76 8.97
N ALA A 59 0.57 -7.17 10.12
CA ALA A 59 1.11 -5.83 10.16
C ALA A 59 2.56 -5.90 9.69
N VAL A 60 2.87 -5.19 8.59
CA VAL A 60 4.19 -5.27 7.96
C VAL A 60 4.94 -3.95 7.99
N GLY A 61 4.37 -2.93 8.61
CA GLY A 61 5.06 -1.66 8.72
C GLY A 61 4.20 -0.59 9.34
N GLU A 62 4.74 0.62 9.37
CA GLU A 62 4.05 1.79 9.92
C GLU A 62 4.35 3.01 9.05
N VAL A 63 3.36 3.89 8.97
CA VAL A 63 3.52 5.22 8.38
C VAL A 63 3.13 6.23 9.44
N GLU A 64 4.05 7.12 9.78
CA GLU A 64 3.77 8.17 10.76
C GLU A 64 3.65 9.51 10.07
N SER A 65 2.68 10.30 10.50
CA SER A 65 2.50 11.65 10.00
C SER A 65 2.61 12.64 11.16
N THR A 66 2.47 13.91 10.85
CA THR A 66 2.53 14.96 11.87
C THR A 66 1.38 14.86 12.87
N LYS A 67 0.34 14.09 12.56
CA LYS A 67 -0.84 14.04 13.44
C LYS A 67 -1.28 12.63 13.83
N SER A 68 -0.75 11.58 13.19
CA SER A 68 -1.18 10.22 13.54
C SER A 68 -0.20 9.17 13.05
N VAL A 69 -0.44 7.92 13.48
CA VAL A 69 0.33 6.76 13.07
C VAL A 69 -0.64 5.74 12.51
N SER A 70 -0.27 5.10 11.41
CA SER A 70 -1.09 4.08 10.78
C SER A 70 -0.25 2.83 10.50
N ASP A 71 -0.81 1.66 10.76
CA ASP A 71 -0.15 0.40 10.42
C ASP A 71 -0.34 0.09 8.95
N ILE A 72 0.66 -0.57 8.36
CA ILE A 72 0.57 -1.09 7.00
C ILE A 72 0.37 -2.60 7.12
N PHE A 73 -0.67 -3.11 6.45
CA PHE A 73 -0.99 -4.54 6.49
C PHE A 73 -0.65 -5.20 5.17
N ALA A 74 -0.27 -6.48 5.23
CA ALA A 74 -0.02 -7.26 4.02
C ALA A 74 -1.34 -7.49 3.29
N PRO A 75 -1.47 -7.07 2.03
CA PRO A 75 -2.72 -7.28 1.29
C PRO A 75 -2.84 -8.69 0.74
N VAL A 76 -1.71 -9.38 0.62
CA VAL A 76 -1.64 -10.74 0.09
C VAL A 76 -0.53 -11.48 0.82
N SER A 77 -0.52 -12.81 0.67
CA SER A 77 0.57 -13.63 1.20
C SER A 77 1.63 -13.81 0.12
N GLY A 78 2.89 -13.81 0.51
CA GLY A 78 3.96 -13.99 -0.43
C GLY A 78 5.32 -13.64 0.16
N GLU A 79 6.32 -13.63 -0.71
CA GLU A 79 7.69 -13.32 -0.32
C GLU A 79 8.02 -11.88 -0.68
N VAL A 80 8.54 -11.11 0.28
CA VAL A 80 8.98 -9.73 0.03
C VAL A 80 10.22 -9.79 -0.83
N VAL A 81 10.16 -9.18 -2.01
CA VAL A 81 11.28 -9.21 -2.96
C VAL A 81 11.96 -7.86 -3.07
N GLU A 82 11.31 -6.80 -2.61
CA GLU A 82 11.91 -5.46 -2.65
C GLU A 82 11.24 -4.55 -1.64
N VAL A 83 12.02 -3.66 -1.03
CA VAL A 83 11.52 -2.61 -0.14
C VAL A 83 11.97 -1.28 -0.74
N ASN A 84 11.08 -0.30 -0.79
CA ASN A 84 11.39 0.99 -1.39
C ASN A 84 12.18 1.86 -0.41
N GLN A 85 13.48 1.85 -0.54
CA GLN A 85 14.34 2.64 0.33
C GLN A 85 14.09 4.14 0.17
N ALA A 86 13.62 4.57 -1.01
CA ALA A 86 13.39 5.99 -1.27
C ALA A 86 12.35 6.58 -0.33
N VAL A 87 11.28 5.85 0.01
CA VAL A 87 10.27 6.37 0.94
C VAL A 87 10.74 6.33 2.39
N VAL A 88 11.67 5.43 2.70
CA VAL A 88 12.27 5.41 4.03
C VAL A 88 13.17 6.64 4.21
N ASP A 89 13.92 6.97 3.16
CA ASP A 89 14.81 8.14 3.18
C ASP A 89 14.06 9.46 3.01
N ASP A 90 12.96 9.43 2.26
CA ASP A 90 12.15 10.62 2.00
C ASP A 90 10.67 10.26 2.10
N PRO A 91 10.12 10.22 3.32
CA PRO A 91 8.72 9.83 3.53
C PRO A 91 7.71 10.72 2.80
N SER A 92 8.08 11.94 2.44
CA SER A 92 7.16 12.84 1.73
C SER A 92 6.76 12.31 0.35
N LEU A 93 7.50 11.34 -0.20
CA LEU A 93 7.11 10.70 -1.46
C LEU A 93 5.75 10.03 -1.36
N VAL A 94 5.38 9.53 -0.19
CA VAL A 94 4.08 8.93 0.02
C VAL A 94 2.97 9.95 -0.25
N ASN A 95 3.19 11.20 0.09
CA ASN A 95 2.22 12.28 -0.15
C ASN A 95 2.28 12.77 -1.59
N SER A 96 3.48 12.98 -2.11
CA SER A 96 3.65 13.65 -3.40
C SER A 96 3.42 12.74 -4.59
N ASP A 97 3.64 11.43 -4.42
CA ASP A 97 3.51 10.48 -5.52
C ASP A 97 3.05 9.12 -5.03
N SER A 98 1.88 9.09 -4.41
CA SER A 98 1.34 7.89 -3.75
C SER A 98 1.27 6.67 -4.67
N TYR A 99 0.97 6.87 -5.93
CA TYR A 99 0.82 5.76 -6.89
C TYR A 99 2.06 5.55 -7.76
N GLY A 100 3.12 6.32 -7.55
CA GLY A 100 4.36 6.22 -8.29
C GLY A 100 5.52 5.95 -7.35
N ASP A 101 6.42 6.92 -7.22
CA ASP A 101 7.64 6.75 -6.42
C ASP A 101 7.38 6.49 -4.94
N GLY A 102 6.15 6.71 -4.47
CA GLY A 102 5.77 6.48 -3.08
C GLY A 102 5.37 5.04 -2.76
N TRP A 103 5.60 4.08 -3.64
CA TRP A 103 5.30 2.68 -3.33
C TRP A 103 6.12 2.22 -2.13
N LEU A 104 5.63 1.19 -1.42
CA LEU A 104 6.23 0.76 -0.16
C LEU A 104 7.10 -0.49 -0.31
N PHE A 105 6.54 -1.55 -0.87
CA PHE A 105 7.29 -2.80 -1.03
C PHE A 105 6.70 -3.61 -2.18
N ARG A 106 7.49 -4.61 -2.63
CA ARG A 106 7.04 -5.55 -3.64
C ARG A 106 7.05 -6.96 -3.06
N VAL A 107 6.06 -7.74 -3.45
CA VAL A 107 5.88 -9.09 -2.94
C VAL A 107 5.62 -10.03 -4.10
N ARG A 108 6.25 -11.21 -4.06
CA ARG A 108 5.94 -12.26 -5.03
C ARG A 108 4.77 -13.05 -4.49
N LEU A 109 3.65 -12.99 -5.20
CA LEU A 109 2.41 -13.59 -4.76
C LEU A 109 2.53 -15.10 -4.57
N GLU A 110 2.06 -15.59 -3.43
CA GLU A 110 1.90 -17.01 -3.13
C GLU A 110 0.43 -17.21 -2.79
N GLY A 111 -0.24 -18.06 -3.54
CA GLY A 111 -1.67 -18.26 -3.36
C GLY A 111 -2.47 -17.31 -4.23
N SER A 112 -3.60 -16.84 -3.74
CA SER A 112 -4.50 -16.01 -4.53
C SER A 112 -4.66 -14.62 -3.92
N ALA A 113 -5.13 -13.68 -4.74
CA ALA A 113 -5.38 -12.31 -4.33
C ALA A 113 -6.88 -12.01 -4.40
N ASP A 114 -7.70 -12.92 -3.90
CA ASP A 114 -9.15 -12.87 -4.09
C ASP A 114 -9.87 -11.81 -3.25
N ASP A 115 -9.25 -11.36 -2.17
CA ASP A 115 -9.89 -10.43 -1.25
C ASP A 115 -9.68 -8.96 -1.61
N LEU A 116 -9.04 -8.69 -2.75
CA LEU A 116 -8.77 -7.33 -3.14
C LEU A 116 -10.00 -6.67 -3.75
N LEU A 117 -10.09 -5.36 -3.54
CA LEU A 117 -11.21 -4.57 -4.05
C LEU A 117 -10.90 -4.05 -5.45
N SER A 118 -11.93 -3.97 -6.28
CA SER A 118 -11.82 -3.28 -7.56
C SER A 118 -11.81 -1.76 -7.31
N PRO A 119 -11.40 -0.95 -8.30
CA PRO A 119 -11.47 0.49 -8.14
C PRO A 119 -12.89 0.97 -7.81
N GLU A 120 -13.90 0.34 -8.39
CA GLU A 120 -15.29 0.70 -8.14
C GLU A 120 -15.72 0.38 -6.73
N GLU A 121 -15.30 -0.78 -6.22
CA GLU A 121 -15.60 -1.16 -4.84
C GLU A 121 -14.90 -0.24 -3.85
N TYR A 122 -13.67 0.13 -4.14
CA TYR A 122 -12.93 1.04 -3.28
C TYR A 122 -13.54 2.45 -3.31
N ALA A 123 -13.97 2.90 -4.48
CA ALA A 123 -14.63 4.20 -4.61
C ALA A 123 -15.90 4.25 -3.77
N ALA A 124 -16.68 3.16 -3.78
CA ALA A 124 -17.90 3.07 -2.96
C ALA A 124 -17.57 3.14 -1.47
N LEU A 125 -16.48 2.48 -1.07
CA LEU A 125 -16.04 2.48 0.32
C LEU A 125 -15.66 3.89 0.79
N THR A 126 -14.87 4.60 -0.02
CA THR A 126 -14.40 5.93 0.37
C THR A 126 -15.50 6.98 0.28
N SER A 127 -16.44 6.81 -0.65
CA SER A 127 -17.59 7.72 -0.74
C SER A 127 -18.48 7.64 0.50
N GLY A 128 -18.62 6.43 1.06
CA GLY A 128 -19.43 6.23 2.25
C GLY A 128 -18.82 6.84 3.49
N GLU A 129 -17.54 7.20 3.46
CA GLU A 129 -16.84 7.75 4.61
C GLU A 129 -16.84 9.27 4.63
N SER A 130 -17.33 9.87 3.59
CA SER A 130 -17.29 11.34 3.46
C SER A 130 -18.26 12.05 4.39
#